data_74b91309e7460830788bf74ae578d3f7
#
_entry.id   74b91309e7460830788bf74ae578d3f7
#
_cell.length_a   1.000
_cell.length_b   1.000
_cell.length_c   1.000
_cell.angle_alpha   90.00
_cell.angle_beta   90.00
_cell.angle_gamma   90.00
#
_symmetry.space_group_name_H-M   'P 1'
#
loop_
_entity.id
_entity.type
_entity.pdbx_description
1 polymer ?
#
loop_
_entity_poly.entity_id
_entity_poly.type
_entity_poly.pdbx_seq_one_letter_code
_entity_poly.pdbx_strand_id
1 'polypeptide(L)'
;MSLEFLATPQSGGASADALEHARSGQTGRRISADLAPAFAASGAAGANLDALLSGRALAVTTGQQAGLFTGPLYTIHKALTAAALAERLTEAWQRPVVPVFWVAGDDHDFAEIASCDVLAQDGRRETVRLRERPADAPMRPAFREVLGADVAPALARLEALLPPSEFLPAVMDWLRRAYAPDRSMAEAHALAIAELLGDHGVVVLRGWHGAVKRAAGEIFRGALSRAGELDTALGLEAERLRGEGHDPGVAVGNGLSLVMVEGAQGRDRLRP
;
A
#
# COMPACT_ATOMS: atom_id res chain seq x y z
N MET A 1 -23.27 4.80 16.44
CA MET A 1 -23.34 5.03 14.98
C MET A 1 -23.14 3.69 14.32
N SER A 2 -24.20 3.07 13.78
CA SER A 2 -24.10 1.79 13.08
C SER A 2 -23.37 2.04 11.75
N LEU A 3 -22.30 1.28 11.47
CA LEU A 3 -21.74 1.23 10.13
C LEU A 3 -22.69 0.39 9.27
N GLU A 4 -23.49 1.05 8.48
CA GLU A 4 -24.07 0.41 7.31
C GLU A 4 -22.92 0.25 6.30
N PHE A 5 -22.52 -1.00 6.07
CA PHE A 5 -21.69 -1.31 4.92
C PHE A 5 -22.58 -1.08 3.68
N LEU A 6 -22.31 -0.01 2.96
CA LEU A 6 -22.86 0.15 1.63
C LEU A 6 -22.24 -0.94 0.77
N ALA A 7 -22.95 -2.05 0.63
CA ALA A 7 -22.62 -3.05 -0.38
C ALA A 7 -22.69 -2.36 -1.73
N THR A 8 -21.55 -2.14 -2.36
CA THR A 8 -21.54 -1.78 -3.77
C THR A 8 -22.06 -2.99 -4.56
N PRO A 9 -22.76 -2.81 -5.68
CA PRO A 9 -23.26 -3.93 -6.50
C PRO A 9 -22.19 -4.92 -6.98
N GLN A 10 -20.92 -4.54 -6.88
CA GLN A 10 -19.75 -5.36 -7.24
C GLN A 10 -19.14 -6.12 -6.06
N SER A 11 -19.39 -5.71 -4.85
CA SER A 11 -19.09 -6.47 -3.67
C SER A 11 -20.29 -7.35 -3.39
N GLY A 12 -20.26 -8.58 -3.82
CA GLY A 12 -21.02 -9.60 -3.08
C GLY A 12 -20.65 -9.37 -1.63
N GLY A 13 -21.52 -8.72 -0.85
CA GLY A 13 -21.16 -8.13 0.41
C GLY A 13 -20.29 -9.07 1.20
N ALA A 14 -19.26 -8.55 1.88
CA ALA A 14 -18.59 -9.34 2.90
C ALA A 14 -19.69 -9.78 3.86
N SER A 15 -20.29 -10.90 3.53
CA SER A 15 -21.40 -11.47 4.26
C SER A 15 -20.89 -11.72 5.68
N ALA A 16 -21.76 -11.72 6.66
CA ALA A 16 -21.43 -12.18 7.99
C ALA A 16 -20.65 -13.51 7.95
N ASP A 17 -20.92 -14.33 6.94
CA ASP A 17 -20.25 -15.59 6.63
C ASP A 17 -18.78 -15.41 6.22
N ALA A 18 -18.43 -14.39 5.45
CA ALA A 18 -17.03 -14.12 5.08
C ALA A 18 -16.20 -13.65 6.29
N LEU A 19 -16.80 -12.83 7.16
CA LEU A 19 -16.17 -12.42 8.42
C LEU A 19 -16.03 -13.58 9.38
N GLU A 20 -17.04 -14.45 9.50
CA GLU A 20 -16.97 -15.65 10.32
C GLU A 20 -15.95 -16.66 9.76
N HIS A 21 -15.91 -16.83 8.44
CA HIS A 21 -14.89 -17.65 7.79
C HIS A 21 -13.47 -17.08 8.03
N ALA A 22 -13.29 -15.76 7.95
CA ALA A 22 -12.03 -15.09 8.26
C ALA A 22 -11.66 -15.30 9.75
N ARG A 23 -12.64 -15.26 10.65
CA ARG A 23 -12.45 -15.50 12.09
C ARG A 23 -12.07 -16.95 12.39
N SER A 24 -12.75 -17.90 11.77
CA SER A 24 -12.60 -19.35 12.02
C SER A 24 -11.43 -19.96 11.23
N GLY A 25 -11.19 -19.52 10.01
CA GLY A 25 -10.22 -20.12 9.09
C GLY A 25 -8.74 -19.81 9.38
N GLN A 26 -8.46 -18.91 10.33
CA GLN A 26 -7.10 -18.45 10.62
C GLN A 26 -6.36 -19.26 11.71
N THR A 27 -6.95 -20.33 12.19
CA THR A 27 -6.28 -21.21 13.14
C THR A 27 -5.14 -21.97 12.47
N GLY A 28 -3.91 -21.46 12.59
CA GLY A 28 -2.69 -22.13 12.15
C GLY A 28 -1.79 -21.36 11.18
N ARG A 29 -2.28 -20.31 10.51
CA ARG A 29 -1.42 -19.44 9.70
C ARG A 29 -0.72 -18.42 10.58
N ARG A 30 0.60 -18.48 10.63
CA ARG A 30 1.43 -17.53 11.38
C ARG A 30 2.28 -16.73 10.41
N ILE A 31 2.40 -15.44 10.68
CA ILE A 31 3.41 -14.60 10.01
C ILE A 31 4.77 -15.02 10.56
N SER A 32 5.69 -15.44 9.69
CA SER A 32 7.04 -15.80 10.12
C SER A 32 7.75 -14.60 10.76
N ALA A 33 8.50 -14.83 11.84
CA ALA A 33 9.37 -13.83 12.46
C ALA A 33 10.40 -13.26 11.47
N ASP A 34 10.77 -14.03 10.44
CA ASP A 34 11.66 -13.58 9.35
C ASP A 34 11.09 -12.41 8.55
N LEU A 35 9.79 -12.16 8.66
CA LEU A 35 9.15 -11.00 8.04
C LEU A 35 9.28 -9.71 8.85
N ALA A 36 9.72 -9.77 10.11
CA ALA A 36 9.88 -8.60 10.97
C ALA A 36 10.62 -7.42 10.29
N PRO A 37 11.74 -7.66 9.55
CA PRO A 37 12.44 -6.58 8.87
C PRO A 37 11.64 -5.89 7.75
N ALA A 38 10.56 -6.51 7.26
CA ALA A 38 9.69 -5.93 6.24
C ALA A 38 8.69 -4.93 6.80
N PHE A 39 8.50 -4.91 8.11
CA PHE A 39 7.57 -4.01 8.76
C PHE A 39 8.26 -2.73 9.25
N ALA A 40 7.50 -1.63 9.27
CA ALA A 40 7.82 -0.43 10.01
C ALA A 40 6.67 -0.16 11.00
N ALA A 41 7.04 0.08 12.26
CA ALA A 41 6.09 0.35 13.34
C ALA A 41 6.71 1.35 14.30
N SER A 42 5.90 2.28 14.79
CA SER A 42 6.27 3.25 15.82
C SER A 42 5.15 3.36 16.86
N GLY A 43 5.43 3.88 18.03
CA GLY A 43 4.43 4.04 19.07
C GLY A 43 3.65 2.75 19.39
N ALA A 44 2.34 2.85 19.46
CA ALA A 44 1.44 1.72 19.75
C ALA A 44 1.50 0.59 18.70
N ALA A 45 1.92 0.88 17.46
CA ALA A 45 2.05 -0.12 16.41
C ALA A 45 3.13 -1.18 16.72
N GLY A 46 4.10 -0.90 17.60
CA GLY A 46 5.10 -1.88 18.04
C GLY A 46 4.46 -3.10 18.72
N ALA A 47 3.55 -2.88 19.67
CA ALA A 47 2.83 -3.96 20.34
C ALA A 47 1.94 -4.76 19.37
N ASN A 48 1.34 -4.09 18.39
CA ASN A 48 0.57 -4.70 17.31
C ASN A 48 1.44 -5.61 16.43
N LEU A 49 2.63 -5.16 16.07
CA LEU A 49 3.59 -5.97 15.31
C LEU A 49 3.99 -7.23 16.09
N ASP A 50 4.26 -7.12 17.39
CA ASP A 50 4.56 -8.27 18.25
C ASP A 50 3.39 -9.26 18.29
N ALA A 51 2.16 -8.77 18.35
CA ALA A 51 0.97 -9.61 18.34
C ALA A 51 0.81 -10.35 16.99
N LEU A 52 1.11 -9.69 15.87
CA LEU A 52 1.11 -10.30 14.54
C LEU A 52 2.19 -11.40 14.41
N LEU A 53 3.44 -11.07 14.74
CA LEU A 53 4.58 -12.00 14.61
C LEU A 53 4.46 -13.21 15.54
N SER A 54 3.84 -13.06 16.71
CA SER A 54 3.56 -14.17 17.62
C SER A 54 2.35 -15.03 17.20
N GLY A 55 1.61 -14.65 16.15
CA GLY A 55 0.42 -15.35 15.67
C GLY A 55 -0.81 -15.21 16.59
N ARG A 56 -0.79 -14.29 17.55
CA ARG A 56 -1.93 -14.00 18.43
C ARG A 56 -3.00 -13.15 17.78
N ALA A 57 -2.61 -12.31 16.80
CA ALA A 57 -3.48 -11.36 16.16
C ALA A 57 -3.92 -11.82 14.76
N LEU A 58 -5.08 -11.32 14.35
CA LEU A 58 -5.52 -11.26 12.96
C LEU A 58 -5.11 -9.90 12.36
N ALA A 59 -5.27 -9.73 11.05
CA ALA A 59 -4.98 -8.47 10.39
C ALA A 59 -6.17 -7.96 9.57
N VAL A 60 -6.42 -6.65 9.64
CA VAL A 60 -7.16 -5.89 8.63
C VAL A 60 -6.13 -5.21 7.74
N THR A 61 -6.19 -5.46 6.44
CA THR A 61 -5.21 -4.92 5.50
C THR A 61 -5.83 -3.85 4.61
N THR A 62 -5.08 -2.82 4.38
CA THR A 62 -5.32 -1.81 3.34
C THR A 62 -3.99 -1.45 2.70
N GLY A 63 -4.00 -0.66 1.64
CA GLY A 63 -2.74 -0.25 1.03
C GLY A 63 -2.90 0.82 -0.03
N GLN A 64 -1.76 1.35 -0.45
CA GLN A 64 -1.66 2.35 -1.51
C GLN A 64 -0.26 2.32 -2.14
N GLN A 65 -0.14 2.86 -3.36
CA GLN A 65 1.13 3.22 -3.97
C GLN A 65 1.86 4.25 -3.11
N ALA A 66 3.19 4.21 -3.18
CA ALA A 66 4.02 5.22 -2.54
C ALA A 66 3.86 6.57 -3.26
N GLY A 67 3.54 7.63 -2.55
CA GLY A 67 3.37 8.96 -3.13
C GLY A 67 4.22 10.02 -2.43
N LEU A 68 4.58 11.08 -3.17
CA LEU A 68 5.27 12.22 -2.61
C LEU A 68 4.46 12.82 -1.45
N PHE A 69 5.11 13.07 -0.31
CA PHE A 69 4.51 13.65 0.90
C PHE A 69 3.22 12.95 1.35
N THR A 70 3.24 11.61 1.35
CA THR A 70 2.15 10.67 1.64
C THR A 70 1.08 10.52 0.54
N GLY A 71 1.22 11.21 -0.58
CA GLY A 71 0.27 11.13 -1.69
C GLY A 71 -1.09 11.75 -1.36
N PRO A 72 -2.15 11.32 -2.02
CA PRO A 72 -3.48 11.89 -1.83
C PRO A 72 -4.04 11.58 -0.44
N LEU A 73 -4.85 12.50 0.10
CA LEU A 73 -5.40 12.43 1.46
C LEU A 73 -6.15 11.11 1.75
N TYR A 74 -6.76 10.49 0.73
CA TYR A 74 -7.45 9.21 0.92
C TYR A 74 -6.52 8.07 1.38
N THR A 75 -5.20 8.19 1.18
CA THR A 75 -4.20 7.25 1.71
C THR A 75 -4.29 7.17 3.24
N ILE A 76 -4.34 8.33 3.88
CA ILE A 76 -4.47 8.46 5.34
C ILE A 76 -5.85 7.96 5.77
N HIS A 77 -6.91 8.34 5.06
CA HIS A 77 -8.26 7.86 5.37
C HIS A 77 -8.40 6.34 5.27
N LYS A 78 -7.78 5.69 4.28
CA LYS A 78 -7.74 4.23 4.19
C LYS A 78 -7.09 3.60 5.42
N ALA A 79 -5.94 4.12 5.84
CA ALA A 79 -5.23 3.59 7.00
C ALA A 79 -6.03 3.79 8.31
N LEU A 80 -6.63 4.97 8.52
CA LEU A 80 -7.49 5.24 9.67
C LEU A 80 -8.77 4.39 9.65
N THR A 81 -9.34 4.13 8.48
CA THR A 81 -10.50 3.23 8.34
C THR A 81 -10.12 1.80 8.75
N ALA A 82 -8.94 1.33 8.32
CA ALA A 82 -8.44 0.02 8.73
C ALA A 82 -8.17 -0.04 10.25
N ALA A 83 -7.66 1.04 10.86
CA ALA A 83 -7.45 1.12 12.30
C ALA A 83 -8.78 1.06 13.06
N ALA A 84 -9.77 1.87 12.67
CA ALA A 84 -11.09 1.87 13.30
C ALA A 84 -11.82 0.53 13.14
N LEU A 85 -11.68 -0.13 11.98
CA LEU A 85 -12.23 -1.47 11.77
C LEU A 85 -11.54 -2.51 12.64
N ALA A 86 -10.21 -2.47 12.73
CA ALA A 86 -9.43 -3.40 13.55
C ALA A 86 -9.80 -3.30 15.04
N GLU A 87 -9.98 -2.08 15.56
CA GLU A 87 -10.44 -1.84 16.93
C GLU A 87 -11.81 -2.49 17.18
N ARG A 88 -12.80 -2.24 16.33
CA ARG A 88 -14.14 -2.83 16.44
C ARG A 88 -14.14 -4.35 16.34
N LEU A 89 -13.33 -4.90 15.44
CA LEU A 89 -13.21 -6.36 15.32
C LEU A 89 -12.50 -6.97 16.54
N THR A 90 -11.53 -6.28 17.11
CA THR A 90 -10.87 -6.69 18.36
C THR A 90 -11.90 -6.81 19.49
N GLU A 91 -12.75 -5.80 19.64
CA GLU A 91 -13.84 -5.82 20.63
C GLU A 91 -14.86 -6.92 20.36
N ALA A 92 -15.34 -7.03 19.11
CA ALA A 92 -16.38 -7.99 18.73
C ALA A 92 -15.89 -9.44 18.83
N TRP A 93 -14.63 -9.70 18.50
CA TRP A 93 -14.09 -11.07 18.45
C TRP A 93 -13.31 -11.46 19.70
N GLN A 94 -13.11 -10.53 20.64
CA GLN A 94 -12.30 -10.75 21.85
C GLN A 94 -10.92 -11.33 21.52
N ARG A 95 -10.36 -10.89 20.40
CA ARG A 95 -9.08 -11.32 19.87
C ARG A 95 -8.40 -10.12 19.19
N PRO A 96 -7.09 -9.90 19.38
CA PRO A 96 -6.40 -8.81 18.75
C PRO A 96 -6.53 -8.84 17.21
N VAL A 97 -6.93 -7.74 16.64
CA VAL A 97 -6.95 -7.49 15.20
C VAL A 97 -6.10 -6.26 14.93
N VAL A 98 -5.14 -6.36 14.03
CA VAL A 98 -4.11 -5.35 13.81
C VAL A 98 -4.32 -4.69 12.44
N PRO A 99 -4.34 -3.34 12.36
CA PRO A 99 -4.39 -2.65 11.10
C PRO A 99 -3.01 -2.71 10.42
N VAL A 100 -2.97 -3.23 9.19
CA VAL A 100 -1.75 -3.33 8.38
C VAL A 100 -1.92 -2.49 7.12
N PHE A 101 -1.02 -1.52 6.93
CA PHE A 101 -0.95 -0.71 5.73
C PHE A 101 0.14 -1.26 4.79
N TRP A 102 -0.27 -1.77 3.64
CA TRP A 102 0.64 -2.27 2.59
C TRP A 102 1.08 -1.14 1.68
N VAL A 103 2.36 -0.83 1.65
CA VAL A 103 2.91 0.10 0.66
C VAL A 103 3.27 -0.66 -0.61
N ALA A 104 2.61 -0.34 -1.71
CA ALA A 104 2.84 -0.94 -3.02
C ALA A 104 4.07 -0.32 -3.70
N GLY A 105 5.25 -0.53 -3.11
CA GLY A 105 6.52 0.02 -3.60
C GLY A 105 7.03 -0.62 -4.89
N ASP A 106 6.45 -1.75 -5.32
CA ASP A 106 6.76 -2.40 -6.59
C ASP A 106 6.13 -1.69 -7.79
N ASP A 107 5.23 -0.75 -7.58
CA ASP A 107 4.62 0.03 -8.65
C ASP A 107 5.64 0.97 -9.29
N HIS A 108 5.49 1.19 -10.60
CA HIS A 108 6.43 1.91 -11.45
C HIS A 108 5.85 3.16 -12.12
N ASP A 109 4.60 3.52 -11.80
CA ASP A 109 4.00 4.75 -12.32
C ASP A 109 4.57 5.98 -11.61
N PHE A 110 5.72 6.45 -12.13
CA PHE A 110 6.40 7.61 -11.57
C PHE A 110 5.56 8.88 -11.68
N ALA A 111 4.79 9.04 -12.75
CA ALA A 111 3.99 10.26 -12.94
C ALA A 111 2.93 10.42 -11.85
N GLU A 112 2.33 9.31 -11.41
CA GLU A 112 1.35 9.29 -10.33
C GLU A 112 1.98 9.58 -8.96
N ILE A 113 3.16 9.01 -8.68
CA ILE A 113 3.77 9.06 -7.35
C ILE A 113 4.67 10.27 -7.11
N ALA A 114 5.15 10.94 -8.17
CA ALA A 114 6.15 12.01 -8.08
C ALA A 114 5.58 13.40 -7.78
N SER A 115 4.28 13.51 -7.57
CA SER A 115 3.64 14.78 -7.27
C SER A 115 2.56 14.65 -6.20
N CYS A 116 2.25 15.77 -5.55
CA CYS A 116 1.09 15.90 -4.69
C CYS A 116 0.40 17.24 -4.92
N ASP A 117 -0.92 17.24 -4.81
CA ASP A 117 -1.73 18.45 -4.87
C ASP A 117 -2.01 18.95 -3.46
N VAL A 118 -1.88 20.26 -3.27
CA VAL A 118 -2.14 20.92 -2.01
C VAL A 118 -3.03 22.15 -2.22
N LEU A 119 -3.76 22.54 -1.18
CA LEU A 119 -4.44 23.83 -1.15
C LEU A 119 -3.45 24.88 -0.64
N ALA A 120 -3.12 25.84 -1.49
CA ALA A 120 -2.27 26.96 -1.13
C ALA A 120 -3.00 27.95 -0.22
N GLN A 121 -2.25 28.86 0.37
CA GLN A 121 -2.77 29.87 1.29
C GLN A 121 -3.91 30.73 0.69
N ASP A 122 -3.91 30.93 -0.63
CA ASP A 122 -4.96 31.66 -1.36
C ASP A 122 -6.18 30.79 -1.74
N GLY A 123 -6.22 29.53 -1.30
CA GLY A 123 -7.27 28.56 -1.59
C GLY A 123 -7.18 27.91 -2.95
N ARG A 124 -6.15 28.16 -3.76
CA ARG A 124 -5.94 27.50 -5.04
C ARG A 124 -5.31 26.14 -4.86
N ARG A 125 -5.67 25.21 -5.74
CA ARG A 125 -4.98 23.94 -5.84
C ARG A 125 -3.65 24.15 -6.57
N GLU A 126 -2.57 23.78 -5.92
CA GLU A 126 -1.21 23.81 -6.44
C GLU A 126 -0.61 22.41 -6.44
N THR A 127 0.19 22.09 -7.45
CA THR A 127 0.88 20.81 -7.52
C THR A 127 2.35 21.00 -7.15
N VAL A 128 2.82 20.25 -6.17
CA VAL A 128 4.24 20.10 -5.87
C VAL A 128 4.74 18.84 -6.54
N ARG A 129 5.82 18.96 -7.29
CA ARG A 129 6.43 17.85 -8.05
C ARG A 129 7.88 17.64 -7.62
N LEU A 130 8.30 16.38 -7.49
CA LEU A 130 9.67 16.03 -7.15
C LEU A 130 10.61 16.41 -8.30
N ARG A 131 10.35 15.89 -9.50
CA ARG A 131 11.09 16.16 -10.75
C ARG A 131 10.29 15.68 -11.94
N GLU A 132 10.67 16.14 -13.12
CA GLU A 132 10.24 15.54 -14.38
C GLU A 132 11.09 14.28 -14.66
N ARG A 133 10.52 13.34 -15.40
CA ARG A 133 11.21 12.14 -15.84
C ARG A 133 11.28 12.14 -17.36
N PRO A 134 12.45 11.90 -17.97
CA PRO A 134 12.57 11.72 -19.43
C PRO A 134 11.66 10.58 -19.90
N ALA A 135 11.04 10.77 -21.08
CA ALA A 135 10.09 9.80 -21.62
C ALA A 135 10.72 8.42 -21.92
N ASP A 136 12.03 8.41 -22.17
CA ASP A 136 12.84 7.21 -22.45
C ASP A 136 13.49 6.60 -21.19
N ALA A 137 13.26 7.19 -20.01
CA ALA A 137 13.82 6.67 -18.77
C ALA A 137 13.19 5.32 -18.41
N PRO A 138 13.99 4.36 -17.89
CA PRO A 138 13.48 3.07 -17.47
C PRO A 138 12.37 3.20 -16.42
N MET A 139 11.30 2.43 -16.56
CA MET A 139 10.16 2.41 -15.63
C MET A 139 10.52 1.66 -14.34
N ARG A 140 11.27 2.31 -13.48
CA ARG A 140 11.72 1.74 -12.21
C ARG A 140 10.58 1.71 -11.19
N PRO A 141 10.48 0.67 -10.37
CA PRO A 141 9.53 0.64 -9.28
C PRO A 141 9.88 1.68 -8.20
N ALA A 142 8.88 2.15 -7.47
CA ALA A 142 9.00 3.22 -6.47
C ALA A 142 10.08 2.94 -5.40
N PHE A 143 10.32 1.67 -5.07
CA PHE A 143 11.39 1.30 -4.12
C PHE A 143 12.82 1.47 -4.68
N ARG A 144 12.97 1.64 -6.00
CA ARG A 144 14.23 1.95 -6.68
C ARG A 144 14.37 3.44 -7.01
N GLU A 145 13.30 4.21 -6.92
CA GLU A 145 13.30 5.64 -7.20
C GLU A 145 13.82 6.42 -6.00
N VAL A 146 15.12 6.73 -6.02
CA VAL A 146 15.76 7.54 -4.98
C VAL A 146 15.32 8.99 -5.13
N LEU A 147 14.98 9.64 -4.02
CA LEU A 147 14.52 11.03 -3.99
C LEU A 147 15.60 12.00 -4.51
N GLY A 148 16.85 11.81 -4.07
CA GLY A 148 17.98 12.63 -4.50
C GLY A 148 17.90 14.08 -4.02
N ALA A 149 18.68 14.93 -4.66
CA ALA A 149 18.74 16.36 -4.33
C ALA A 149 17.42 17.10 -4.59
N ASP A 150 16.55 16.54 -5.46
CA ASP A 150 15.29 17.18 -5.86
C ASP A 150 14.26 17.28 -4.73
N VAL A 151 14.40 16.49 -3.68
CA VAL A 151 13.45 16.51 -2.56
C VAL A 151 13.53 17.81 -1.74
N ALA A 152 14.71 18.41 -1.61
CA ALA A 152 14.87 19.64 -0.84
C ALA A 152 14.10 20.83 -1.46
N PRO A 153 14.22 21.14 -2.77
CA PRO A 153 13.40 22.17 -3.39
C PRO A 153 11.89 21.82 -3.38
N ALA A 154 11.51 20.55 -3.50
CA ALA A 154 10.10 20.15 -3.39
C ALA A 154 9.53 20.43 -1.99
N LEU A 155 10.26 20.11 -0.92
CA LEU A 155 9.89 20.45 0.46
C LEU A 155 9.80 21.97 0.67
N ALA A 156 10.75 22.73 0.16
CA ALA A 156 10.74 24.20 0.25
C ALA A 156 9.52 24.79 -0.50
N ARG A 157 9.19 24.25 -1.66
CA ARG A 157 7.99 24.65 -2.40
C ARG A 157 6.71 24.33 -1.63
N LEU A 158 6.61 23.15 -1.03
CA LEU A 158 5.48 22.77 -0.20
C LEU A 158 5.30 23.75 0.97
N GLU A 159 6.37 24.00 1.72
CA GLU A 159 6.36 24.92 2.87
C GLU A 159 5.90 26.32 2.49
N ALA A 160 6.35 26.84 1.35
CA ALA A 160 5.97 28.15 0.84
C ALA A 160 4.49 28.25 0.40
N LEU A 161 3.87 27.14 0.02
CA LEU A 161 2.46 27.08 -0.41
C LEU A 161 1.49 26.96 0.75
N LEU A 162 1.88 26.23 1.81
CA LEU A 162 1.00 25.93 2.92
C LEU A 162 0.69 27.19 3.75
N PRO A 163 -0.54 27.34 4.25
CA PRO A 163 -0.88 28.46 5.13
C PRO A 163 -0.08 28.39 6.44
N PRO A 164 0.36 29.54 6.95
CA PRO A 164 1.01 29.60 8.26
C PRO A 164 0.05 29.09 9.34
N SER A 165 0.52 28.15 10.14
CA SER A 165 -0.22 27.60 11.26
C SER A 165 0.75 27.14 12.35
N GLU A 166 0.26 26.94 13.57
CA GLU A 166 1.04 26.36 14.66
C GLU A 166 1.54 24.94 14.37
N PHE A 167 0.87 24.20 13.46
CA PHE A 167 1.22 22.84 13.07
C PHE A 167 2.28 22.76 11.98
N LEU A 168 2.44 23.82 11.18
CA LEU A 168 3.33 23.81 10.01
C LEU A 168 4.77 23.39 10.33
N PRO A 169 5.44 23.90 11.38
CA PRO A 169 6.79 23.47 11.72
C PRO A 169 6.89 21.96 11.98
N ALA A 170 5.96 21.42 12.78
CA ALA A 170 5.95 20.00 13.12
C ALA A 170 5.70 19.11 11.88
N VAL A 171 4.80 19.52 11.00
CA VAL A 171 4.52 18.82 9.72
C VAL A 171 5.74 18.84 8.81
N MET A 172 6.40 19.97 8.67
CA MET A 172 7.58 20.08 7.82
C MET A 172 8.76 19.29 8.39
N ASP A 173 8.94 19.28 9.70
CA ASP A 173 9.98 18.47 10.35
C ASP A 173 9.75 16.97 10.18
N TRP A 174 8.49 16.51 10.33
CA TRP A 174 8.10 15.14 10.05
C TRP A 174 8.39 14.77 8.59
N LEU A 175 7.99 15.59 7.62
CA LEU A 175 8.24 15.33 6.21
C LEU A 175 9.73 15.32 5.87
N ARG A 176 10.53 16.24 6.43
CA ARG A 176 12.00 16.27 6.24
C ARG A 176 12.68 15.01 6.80
N ARG A 177 12.21 14.50 7.95
CA ARG A 177 12.71 13.24 8.50
C ARG A 177 12.39 12.06 7.62
N ALA A 178 11.16 12.00 7.09
CA ALA A 178 10.72 10.88 6.27
C ALA A 178 11.30 10.92 4.85
N TYR A 179 11.25 12.07 4.19
CA TYR A 179 11.66 12.27 2.79
C TYR A 179 13.11 12.77 2.71
N ALA A 180 14.07 11.95 3.19
CA ALA A 180 15.49 12.26 3.10
C ALA A 180 16.05 11.92 1.70
N PRO A 181 17.10 12.64 1.21
CA PRO A 181 17.61 12.50 -0.16
C PRO A 181 18.12 11.10 -0.52
N ASP A 182 18.62 10.35 0.44
CA ASP A 182 19.17 8.99 0.29
C ASP A 182 18.12 7.88 0.27
N ARG A 183 16.86 8.22 0.55
CA ARG A 183 15.76 7.25 0.56
C ARG A 183 15.10 7.10 -0.80
N SER A 184 14.55 5.91 -1.03
CA SER A 184 13.62 5.74 -2.13
C SER A 184 12.24 6.34 -1.80
N MET A 185 11.45 6.64 -2.84
CA MET A 185 10.08 7.12 -2.70
C MET A 185 9.24 6.18 -1.81
N ALA A 186 9.36 4.87 -2.02
CA ALA A 186 8.61 3.89 -1.25
C ALA A 186 9.03 3.83 0.22
N GLU A 187 10.34 3.92 0.51
CA GLU A 187 10.83 3.92 1.89
C GLU A 187 10.43 5.20 2.63
N ALA A 188 10.55 6.36 1.97
CA ALA A 188 10.13 7.64 2.53
C ALA A 188 8.63 7.64 2.89
N HIS A 189 7.81 7.17 1.97
CA HIS A 189 6.37 7.04 2.20
C HIS A 189 6.05 6.07 3.36
N ALA A 190 6.70 4.90 3.40
CA ALA A 190 6.47 3.91 4.45
C ALA A 190 6.82 4.47 5.84
N LEU A 191 7.94 5.17 5.96
CA LEU A 191 8.36 5.79 7.22
C LEU A 191 7.43 6.95 7.62
N ALA A 192 7.00 7.77 6.65
CA ALA A 192 6.05 8.85 6.91
C ALA A 192 4.73 8.32 7.48
N ILE A 193 4.15 7.28 6.86
CA ILE A 193 2.90 6.67 7.34
C ILE A 193 3.09 5.99 8.69
N ALA A 194 4.21 5.28 8.90
CA ALA A 194 4.49 4.61 10.17
C ALA A 194 4.64 5.60 11.33
N GLU A 195 5.30 6.74 11.12
CA GLU A 195 5.44 7.79 12.12
C GLU A 195 4.10 8.48 12.40
N LEU A 196 3.36 8.84 11.34
CA LEU A 196 2.10 9.58 11.46
C LEU A 196 0.99 8.76 12.15
N LEU A 197 0.90 7.46 11.85
CA LEU A 197 -0.21 6.61 12.26
C LEU A 197 0.17 5.51 13.27
N GLY A 198 1.41 5.55 13.75
CA GLY A 198 1.89 4.57 14.71
C GLY A 198 1.11 4.54 16.02
N ASP A 199 0.71 5.69 16.54
CA ASP A 199 -0.11 5.79 17.75
C ASP A 199 -1.56 5.33 17.56
N HIS A 200 -2.03 5.28 16.29
CA HIS A 200 -3.27 4.62 15.91
C HIS A 200 -3.10 3.09 15.70
N GLY A 201 -1.95 2.56 16.05
CA GLY A 201 -1.64 1.13 15.97
C GLY A 201 -1.39 0.60 14.56
N VAL A 202 -1.25 1.45 13.55
CA VAL A 202 -1.05 1.05 12.14
C VAL A 202 0.35 0.52 11.94
N VAL A 203 0.46 -0.76 11.59
CA VAL A 203 1.72 -1.41 11.20
C VAL A 203 1.90 -1.28 9.69
N VAL A 204 3.03 -0.77 9.23
CA VAL A 204 3.30 -0.57 7.81
C VAL A 204 4.11 -1.73 7.25
N LEU A 205 3.61 -2.37 6.19
CA LEU A 205 4.32 -3.45 5.48
C LEU A 205 4.96 -2.93 4.19
N ARG A 206 6.26 -3.12 4.07
CA ARG A 206 7.06 -2.85 2.88
C ARG A 206 7.00 -4.03 1.92
N GLY A 207 6.00 -4.05 1.02
CA GLY A 207 5.70 -5.17 0.12
C GLY A 207 6.87 -5.58 -0.78
N TRP A 208 7.76 -4.65 -1.10
CA TRP A 208 8.96 -4.88 -1.92
C TRP A 208 10.13 -5.54 -1.15
N HIS A 209 10.05 -5.62 0.18
CA HIS A 209 11.14 -6.14 0.99
C HIS A 209 11.47 -7.60 0.66
N GLY A 210 12.77 -7.94 0.61
CA GLY A 210 13.23 -9.26 0.21
C GLY A 210 12.66 -10.42 1.06
N ALA A 211 12.36 -10.18 2.34
CA ALA A 211 11.73 -11.18 3.19
C ALA A 211 10.31 -11.53 2.71
N VAL A 212 9.52 -10.53 2.27
CA VAL A 212 8.17 -10.73 1.69
C VAL A 212 8.27 -11.53 0.40
N LYS A 213 9.20 -11.17 -0.49
CA LYS A 213 9.40 -11.88 -1.77
C LYS A 213 9.81 -13.34 -1.54
N ARG A 214 10.68 -13.62 -0.56
CA ARG A 214 11.05 -15.01 -0.20
C ARG A 214 9.86 -15.78 0.36
N ALA A 215 9.10 -15.20 1.26
CA ALA A 215 7.91 -15.83 1.84
C ALA A 215 6.83 -16.13 0.80
N ALA A 216 6.69 -15.29 -0.24
CA ALA A 216 5.78 -15.49 -1.35
C ALA A 216 6.34 -16.41 -2.46
N GLY A 217 7.57 -16.91 -2.33
CA GLY A 217 8.27 -17.64 -3.38
C GLY A 217 7.54 -18.89 -3.89
N GLU A 218 6.88 -19.65 -3.01
CA GLU A 218 6.08 -20.81 -3.41
C GLU A 218 4.82 -20.40 -4.18
N ILE A 219 4.19 -19.30 -3.79
CA ILE A 219 3.02 -18.74 -4.48
C ILE A 219 3.45 -18.33 -5.90
N PHE A 220 4.59 -17.66 -6.04
CA PHE A 220 5.11 -17.25 -7.35
C PHE A 220 5.45 -18.45 -8.23
N ARG A 221 6.11 -19.50 -7.67
CA ARG A 221 6.38 -20.72 -8.41
C ARG A 221 5.10 -21.42 -8.86
N GLY A 222 4.11 -21.51 -7.97
CA GLY A 222 2.80 -22.08 -8.30
C GLY A 222 2.06 -21.30 -9.37
N ALA A 223 2.12 -19.96 -9.33
CA ALA A 223 1.53 -19.10 -10.36
C ALA A 223 2.24 -19.28 -11.72
N LEU A 224 3.55 -19.44 -11.74
CA LEU A 224 4.31 -19.68 -12.97
C LEU A 224 4.02 -21.06 -13.56
N SER A 225 4.05 -22.13 -12.76
CA SER A 225 3.82 -23.50 -13.24
C SER A 225 2.40 -23.72 -13.76
N ARG A 226 1.45 -22.88 -13.35
CA ARG A 226 0.03 -22.95 -13.75
C ARG A 226 -0.42 -21.72 -14.55
N ALA A 227 0.51 -21.01 -15.19
CA ALA A 227 0.20 -19.74 -15.85
C ALA A 227 -0.92 -19.87 -16.91
N GLY A 228 -0.91 -20.93 -17.73
CA GLY A 228 -1.95 -21.17 -18.73
C GLY A 228 -3.34 -21.47 -18.12
N GLU A 229 -3.38 -22.24 -17.02
CA GLU A 229 -4.64 -22.49 -16.30
C GLU A 229 -5.22 -21.20 -15.70
N LEU A 230 -4.35 -20.38 -15.11
CA LEU A 230 -4.75 -19.11 -14.49
C LEU A 230 -5.23 -18.11 -15.55
N ASP A 231 -4.54 -18.01 -16.70
CA ASP A 231 -4.94 -17.13 -17.80
C ASP A 231 -6.30 -17.54 -18.37
N THR A 232 -6.53 -18.87 -18.53
CA THR A 232 -7.82 -19.40 -18.96
C THR A 232 -8.94 -19.08 -17.96
N ALA A 233 -8.68 -19.32 -16.66
CA ALA A 233 -9.68 -19.05 -15.62
C ALA A 233 -10.04 -17.55 -15.53
N LEU A 234 -9.02 -16.68 -15.62
CA LEU A 234 -9.24 -15.23 -15.67
C LEU A 234 -10.01 -14.80 -16.93
N GLY A 235 -9.73 -15.43 -18.08
CA GLY A 235 -10.46 -15.18 -19.32
C GLY A 235 -11.95 -15.50 -19.19
N LEU A 236 -12.28 -16.67 -18.65
CA LEU A 236 -13.67 -17.08 -18.42
C LEU A 236 -14.40 -16.14 -17.46
N GLU A 237 -13.74 -15.72 -16.38
CA GLU A 237 -14.33 -14.78 -15.43
C GLU A 237 -14.53 -13.40 -16.04
N ALA A 238 -13.57 -12.93 -16.84
CA ALA A 238 -13.68 -11.67 -17.56
C ALA A 238 -14.86 -11.69 -18.57
N GLU A 239 -15.09 -12.81 -19.26
CA GLU A 239 -16.24 -12.97 -20.16
C GLU A 239 -17.55 -12.97 -19.37
N ARG A 240 -17.60 -13.66 -18.23
CA ARG A 240 -18.77 -13.64 -17.35
C ARG A 240 -19.11 -12.23 -16.90
N LEU A 241 -18.14 -11.47 -16.41
CA LEU A 241 -18.32 -10.08 -15.96
C LEU A 241 -18.81 -9.17 -17.09
N ARG A 242 -18.25 -9.30 -18.31
CA ARG A 242 -18.71 -8.56 -19.49
C ARG A 242 -20.16 -8.91 -19.86
N GLY A 243 -20.51 -10.20 -19.75
CA GLY A 243 -21.89 -10.66 -19.98
C GLY A 243 -22.89 -10.06 -18.98
N GLU A 244 -22.45 -9.70 -17.79
CA GLU A 244 -23.23 -9.01 -16.76
C GLU A 244 -23.15 -7.47 -16.87
N GLY A 245 -22.48 -6.93 -17.89
CA GLY A 245 -22.35 -5.49 -18.12
C GLY A 245 -21.25 -4.81 -17.31
N HIS A 246 -20.31 -5.58 -16.74
CA HIS A 246 -19.19 -5.06 -15.97
C HIS A 246 -17.88 -5.05 -16.78
N ASP A 247 -17.04 -4.03 -16.55
CA ASP A 247 -15.66 -4.03 -17.03
C ASP A 247 -14.80 -4.87 -16.07
N PRO A 248 -14.14 -5.95 -16.54
CA PRO A 248 -13.27 -6.75 -15.69
C PRO A 248 -12.00 -6.02 -15.19
N GLY A 249 -11.61 -4.90 -15.80
CA GLY A 249 -10.48 -4.08 -15.38
C GLY A 249 -9.11 -4.76 -15.48
N VAL A 250 -9.02 -5.97 -16.06
CA VAL A 250 -7.78 -6.75 -16.19
C VAL A 250 -7.56 -7.22 -17.63
N ALA A 251 -6.32 -7.19 -18.09
CA ALA A 251 -5.92 -7.77 -19.36
C ALA A 251 -5.68 -9.27 -19.19
N VAL A 252 -6.38 -10.09 -19.96
CA VAL A 252 -6.34 -11.54 -19.93
C VAL A 252 -6.13 -12.10 -21.34
N GLY A 253 -5.77 -13.39 -21.45
CA GLY A 253 -5.69 -14.09 -22.73
C GLY A 253 -4.41 -13.83 -23.53
N ASN A 254 -3.36 -13.31 -22.89
CA ASN A 254 -2.10 -12.99 -23.54
C ASN A 254 -1.03 -14.07 -23.35
N GLY A 255 -1.34 -15.20 -22.71
CA GLY A 255 -0.38 -16.23 -22.36
C GLY A 255 0.72 -15.78 -21.41
N LEU A 256 0.51 -14.67 -20.70
CA LEU A 256 1.47 -14.11 -19.75
C LEU A 256 1.15 -14.60 -18.34
N SER A 257 2.18 -14.85 -17.55
CA SER A 257 1.99 -15.19 -16.13
C SER A 257 1.53 -13.98 -15.33
N LEU A 258 1.02 -14.23 -14.10
CA LEU A 258 0.72 -13.19 -13.13
C LEU A 258 1.97 -12.69 -12.40
N VAL A 259 3.13 -13.29 -12.65
CA VAL A 259 4.40 -12.92 -12.01
C VAL A 259 5.08 -11.82 -12.80
N MET A 260 5.42 -10.75 -12.09
CA MET A 260 6.18 -9.62 -12.64
C MET A 260 7.67 -9.81 -12.36
N VAL A 261 8.50 -9.45 -13.33
CA VAL A 261 9.96 -9.45 -13.22
C VAL A 261 10.49 -8.06 -13.53
N GLU A 262 11.44 -7.59 -12.72
CA GLU A 262 12.16 -6.34 -12.97
C GLU A 262 13.30 -6.60 -13.95
N GLY A 263 13.28 -5.93 -15.09
CA GLY A 263 14.31 -5.93 -16.12
C GLY A 263 14.99 -4.57 -16.27
N ALA A 264 15.88 -4.46 -17.26
CA ALA A 264 16.64 -3.23 -17.52
C ALA A 264 15.75 -2.02 -17.88
N GLN A 265 14.60 -2.27 -18.52
CA GLN A 265 13.66 -1.24 -18.95
C GLN A 265 12.49 -1.02 -17.98
N GLY A 266 12.46 -1.77 -16.89
CA GLY A 266 11.40 -1.69 -15.89
C GLY A 266 10.82 -3.06 -15.56
N ARG A 267 9.55 -3.08 -15.15
CA ARG A 267 8.85 -4.28 -14.70
C ARG A 267 7.94 -4.81 -15.79
N ASP A 268 8.12 -6.08 -16.13
CA ASP A 268 7.34 -6.77 -17.13
C ASP A 268 6.73 -8.07 -16.60
N ARG A 269 5.67 -8.57 -17.24
CA ARG A 269 5.14 -9.90 -16.94
C ARG A 269 6.08 -10.97 -17.46
N LEU A 270 6.42 -11.93 -16.61
CA LEU A 270 7.21 -13.07 -17.02
C LEU A 270 6.39 -13.95 -17.97
N ARG A 271 6.99 -14.32 -19.10
CA ARG A 271 6.45 -15.36 -19.99
C ARG A 271 6.87 -16.71 -19.45
N PRO A 272 5.94 -17.67 -19.29
CA PRO A 272 6.26 -19.02 -18.86
C PRO A 272 7.08 -19.78 -19.89
#